data_4ef458ebeb9ecfd5ebba200f3f25aea7
#
_entry.id   4ef458ebeb9ecfd5ebba200f3f25aea7
#
_cell.length_a   1.000
_cell.length_b   1.000
_cell.length_c   1.000
_cell.angle_alpha   90.00
_cell.angle_beta   90.00
_cell.angle_gamma   90.00
#
_symmetry.space_group_name_H-M   'P 1'
#
loop_
_entity.id
_entity.type
_entity.pdbx_description
1 polymer ?
#
loop_
_entity_poly.entity_id
_entity_poly.type
_entity_poly.pdbx_seq_one_letter_code
_entity_poly.pdbx_strand_id
1 'polypeptide(L)'
;PSKPSVLSPVNGENGVSVTQKLSWTSNDPDGDSLKYDIYFGTSATPTLASSDQTDATYVPAKMYYNTTYYWKVVAMDGKGGVSEGDVWRFTTEPEPNTPPTMPSNPNPADNKNETSITPTLSWQCSDPDGDALKYDVYFGTSSSLSTPVKKDQTSATYTPNVLEYSTRYYWKIVAKDSKGKETSSPVWSFVTMAKPNTAPVVPNTPTPANGSNNV
;
A
#
# COMPACT_ATOMS: atom_id res chain seq x y z
N PRO A 1 -5.14 17.27 -47.24
CA PRO A 1 -5.51 17.36 -45.81
C PRO A 1 -4.76 18.48 -45.09
N SER A 2 -5.43 19.13 -44.08
CA SER A 2 -4.74 20.01 -43.13
C SER A 2 -3.85 19.20 -42.17
N LYS A 3 -2.81 19.86 -41.64
CA LYS A 3 -1.98 19.25 -40.61
C LYS A 3 -2.82 18.85 -39.38
N PRO A 4 -2.74 17.58 -38.91
CA PRO A 4 -3.43 17.16 -37.70
C PRO A 4 -3.05 18.01 -36.48
N SER A 5 -4.07 18.38 -35.68
CA SER A 5 -3.92 19.13 -34.43
C SER A 5 -4.45 18.31 -33.24
N VAL A 6 -3.72 18.31 -32.12
CA VAL A 6 -4.10 17.55 -30.94
C VAL A 6 -5.30 18.16 -30.24
N LEU A 7 -6.25 17.29 -29.79
CA LEU A 7 -7.35 17.66 -28.90
C LEU A 7 -7.12 17.10 -27.49
N SER A 8 -6.82 15.81 -27.38
CA SER A 8 -6.61 15.15 -26.06
C SER A 8 -5.82 13.86 -26.21
N PRO A 9 -4.88 13.59 -25.32
CA PRO A 9 -4.32 14.49 -24.32
C PRO A 9 -3.58 15.67 -24.96
N VAL A 10 -3.55 16.83 -24.33
CA VAL A 10 -2.79 17.97 -24.86
C VAL A 10 -1.29 17.70 -24.76
N ASN A 11 -0.51 18.31 -25.67
CA ASN A 11 0.94 18.07 -25.69
C ASN A 11 1.60 18.50 -24.38
N GLY A 12 2.32 17.57 -23.74
CA GLY A 12 3.00 17.74 -22.44
C GLY A 12 2.11 17.53 -21.23
N GLU A 13 0.87 17.06 -21.36
CA GLU A 13 -0.04 16.77 -20.26
C GLU A 13 0.52 15.70 -19.34
N ASN A 14 0.31 15.87 -18.01
CA ASN A 14 0.69 14.90 -16.96
C ASN A 14 -0.56 14.39 -16.24
N GLY A 15 -0.45 13.21 -15.62
CA GLY A 15 -1.56 12.61 -14.88
C GLY A 15 -2.67 12.07 -15.77
N VAL A 16 -2.36 11.78 -17.04
CA VAL A 16 -3.31 11.24 -18.00
C VAL A 16 -3.70 9.82 -17.63
N SER A 17 -5.00 9.50 -17.64
CA SER A 17 -5.45 8.15 -17.32
C SER A 17 -4.83 7.10 -18.23
N VAL A 18 -4.48 5.94 -17.68
CA VAL A 18 -3.98 4.78 -18.45
C VAL A 18 -5.03 4.20 -19.41
N THR A 19 -6.26 4.66 -19.34
CA THR A 19 -7.36 4.31 -20.27
C THR A 19 -7.73 5.44 -21.20
N GLN A 20 -6.94 6.53 -21.25
CA GLN A 20 -7.22 7.71 -22.05
C GLN A 20 -7.27 7.38 -23.55
N LYS A 21 -8.32 7.86 -24.20
CA LYS A 21 -8.46 7.87 -25.65
C LYS A 21 -7.75 9.09 -26.24
N LEU A 22 -6.94 8.88 -27.27
CA LEU A 22 -6.31 9.96 -28.04
C LEU A 22 -7.31 10.53 -29.03
N SER A 23 -7.27 11.83 -29.27
CA SER A 23 -8.12 12.52 -30.26
C SER A 23 -7.40 13.70 -30.89
N TRP A 24 -7.76 13.98 -32.14
CA TRP A 24 -7.18 15.06 -32.96
C TRP A 24 -8.22 15.63 -33.90
N THR A 25 -7.87 16.71 -34.60
CA THR A 25 -8.61 17.25 -35.70
C THR A 25 -7.74 17.37 -36.93
N SER A 26 -8.34 17.14 -38.10
CA SER A 26 -7.79 17.45 -39.43
C SER A 26 -8.94 17.66 -40.38
N ASN A 27 -8.79 18.51 -41.36
CA ASN A 27 -9.79 18.80 -42.38
C ASN A 27 -9.16 18.64 -43.77
N ASP A 28 -9.99 18.39 -44.77
CA ASP A 28 -9.58 18.48 -46.15
C ASP A 28 -10.21 19.73 -46.80
N PRO A 29 -9.45 20.61 -47.46
CA PRO A 29 -9.95 21.80 -48.10
C PRO A 29 -10.93 21.51 -49.25
N ASP A 30 -10.75 20.36 -49.91
CA ASP A 30 -11.57 19.93 -51.05
C ASP A 30 -12.77 19.09 -50.58
N GLY A 31 -12.92 18.85 -49.28
CA GLY A 31 -13.97 18.06 -48.65
C GLY A 31 -13.84 16.57 -48.80
N ASP A 32 -12.64 16.09 -49.09
CA ASP A 32 -12.36 14.66 -49.22
C ASP A 32 -12.37 13.94 -47.87
N SER A 33 -12.79 12.67 -47.90
CA SER A 33 -12.77 11.81 -46.72
C SER A 33 -11.34 11.49 -46.33
N LEU A 34 -11.00 11.67 -45.02
CA LEU A 34 -9.69 11.44 -44.52
C LEU A 34 -9.53 10.04 -43.91
N LYS A 35 -8.34 9.48 -44.08
CA LYS A 35 -7.83 8.33 -43.33
C LYS A 35 -6.64 8.75 -42.54
N TYR A 36 -6.35 8.00 -41.44
CA TYR A 36 -5.30 8.32 -40.50
C TYR A 36 -4.42 7.12 -40.23
N ASP A 37 -3.10 7.37 -40.25
CA ASP A 37 -2.11 6.47 -39.65
C ASP A 37 -1.68 7.04 -38.31
N ILE A 38 -1.76 6.21 -37.26
CA ILE A 38 -1.44 6.58 -35.89
C ILE A 38 -0.14 5.90 -35.49
N TYR A 39 0.81 6.71 -35.02
CA TYR A 39 2.07 6.27 -34.44
C TYR A 39 2.01 6.47 -32.94
N PHE A 40 2.32 5.46 -32.16
CA PHE A 40 2.20 5.50 -30.69
C PHE A 40 3.29 4.63 -30.03
N GLY A 41 3.87 5.09 -28.91
CA GLY A 41 4.84 4.33 -28.14
C GLY A 41 5.57 5.17 -27.09
N THR A 42 6.55 4.58 -26.42
CA THR A 42 7.35 5.21 -25.37
C THR A 42 8.64 5.87 -25.91
N SER A 43 8.94 5.70 -27.18
CA SER A 43 10.08 6.37 -27.86
C SER A 43 9.63 7.72 -28.43
N ALA A 44 10.53 8.71 -28.42
CA ALA A 44 10.32 10.00 -29.09
C ALA A 44 10.14 9.86 -30.62
N THR A 45 10.49 8.70 -31.19
CA THR A 45 10.19 8.27 -32.56
C THR A 45 9.17 7.13 -32.50
N PRO A 46 7.86 7.42 -32.32
CA PRO A 46 6.85 6.39 -32.14
C PRO A 46 6.68 5.53 -33.39
N THR A 47 6.35 4.26 -33.21
CA THR A 47 6.11 3.30 -34.30
C THR A 47 4.64 3.29 -34.71
N LEU A 48 4.35 2.81 -35.93
CA LEU A 48 2.98 2.67 -36.42
C LEU A 48 2.18 1.72 -35.51
N ALA A 49 1.06 2.21 -35.00
CA ALA A 49 0.17 1.48 -34.09
C ALA A 49 -1.18 1.16 -34.74
N SER A 50 -1.66 1.99 -35.68
CA SER A 50 -2.86 1.76 -36.46
C SER A 50 -2.72 2.44 -37.82
N SER A 51 -3.26 1.84 -38.89
CA SER A 51 -3.22 2.39 -40.23
C SER A 51 -4.63 2.47 -40.84
N ASP A 52 -4.79 3.40 -41.81
CA ASP A 52 -5.97 3.55 -42.64
C ASP A 52 -7.30 3.71 -41.89
N GLN A 53 -7.32 4.14 -40.62
CA GLN A 53 -8.55 4.33 -39.86
C GLN A 53 -9.25 5.63 -40.28
N THR A 54 -10.59 5.65 -40.19
CA THR A 54 -11.41 6.81 -40.50
C THR A 54 -11.76 7.66 -39.28
N ASP A 55 -11.73 7.08 -38.10
CA ASP A 55 -12.04 7.79 -36.85
C ASP A 55 -10.87 8.71 -36.45
N ALA A 56 -11.19 9.94 -36.05
CA ALA A 56 -10.22 10.90 -35.52
C ALA A 56 -9.92 10.66 -34.02
N THR A 57 -9.93 9.39 -33.61
CA THR A 57 -9.63 8.95 -32.24
C THR A 57 -8.93 7.60 -32.24
N TYR A 58 -8.09 7.36 -31.23
CA TYR A 58 -7.39 6.10 -31.06
C TYR A 58 -7.37 5.68 -29.59
N VAL A 59 -7.63 4.40 -29.30
CA VAL A 59 -7.52 3.82 -27.97
C VAL A 59 -6.32 2.91 -27.94
N PRO A 60 -5.23 3.28 -27.22
CA PRO A 60 -4.09 2.40 -27.06
C PRO A 60 -4.49 1.08 -26.36
N ALA A 61 -3.96 -0.05 -26.82
CA ALA A 61 -4.31 -1.37 -26.28
C ALA A 61 -3.93 -1.52 -24.80
N LYS A 62 -2.82 -0.89 -24.37
CA LYS A 62 -2.36 -0.87 -22.98
C LYS A 62 -1.43 0.32 -22.76
N MET A 63 -1.67 1.05 -21.68
CA MET A 63 -0.72 2.02 -21.14
C MET A 63 -0.31 1.64 -19.71
N TYR A 64 0.90 1.99 -19.32
CA TYR A 64 1.43 1.78 -17.98
C TYR A 64 1.40 3.09 -17.20
N TYR A 65 1.28 3.01 -15.89
CA TYR A 65 1.37 4.16 -14.98
C TYR A 65 2.76 4.81 -15.04
N ASN A 66 2.88 6.07 -14.63
CA ASN A 66 4.14 6.84 -14.56
C ASN A 66 4.96 6.80 -15.85
N THR A 67 4.33 6.66 -17.02
CA THR A 67 5.01 6.42 -18.28
C THR A 67 4.75 7.56 -19.26
N THR A 68 5.80 8.07 -19.88
CA THR A 68 5.68 9.05 -20.97
C THR A 68 5.48 8.34 -22.30
N TYR A 69 4.40 8.70 -22.98
CA TYR A 69 4.06 8.24 -24.31
C TYR A 69 4.23 9.37 -25.33
N TYR A 70 4.64 8.99 -26.53
CA TYR A 70 4.74 9.85 -27.70
C TYR A 70 3.81 9.33 -28.77
N TRP A 71 3.18 10.25 -29.50
CA TRP A 71 2.29 9.89 -30.56
C TRP A 71 2.24 10.93 -31.66
N LYS A 72 1.86 10.50 -32.86
CA LYS A 72 1.78 11.31 -34.05
C LYS A 72 0.67 10.77 -34.95
N VAL A 73 0.04 11.63 -35.73
CA VAL A 73 -0.98 11.28 -36.71
C VAL A 73 -0.54 11.75 -38.07
N VAL A 74 -0.74 10.91 -39.08
CA VAL A 74 -0.61 11.25 -40.49
C VAL A 74 -2.00 11.17 -41.11
N ALA A 75 -2.46 12.25 -41.74
CA ALA A 75 -3.73 12.31 -42.43
C ALA A 75 -3.54 12.15 -43.94
N MET A 76 -4.41 11.36 -44.59
CA MET A 76 -4.39 11.04 -46.03
C MET A 76 -5.77 11.21 -46.63
N ASP A 77 -5.88 11.80 -47.86
CA ASP A 77 -7.15 12.03 -48.56
C ASP A 77 -7.50 10.95 -49.60
N GLY A 78 -6.66 9.94 -49.76
CA GLY A 78 -6.84 8.88 -50.77
C GLY A 78 -6.64 9.33 -52.21
N LYS A 79 -6.26 10.58 -52.45
CA LYS A 79 -5.94 11.16 -53.76
C LYS A 79 -4.51 11.58 -53.92
N GLY A 80 -3.67 11.23 -52.97
CA GLY A 80 -2.25 11.50 -52.94
C GLY A 80 -1.81 12.64 -52.02
N GLY A 81 -2.76 13.35 -51.40
CA GLY A 81 -2.51 14.34 -50.36
C GLY A 81 -2.19 13.67 -49.02
N VAL A 82 -1.07 14.06 -48.40
CA VAL A 82 -0.64 13.56 -47.12
C VAL A 82 -0.18 14.72 -46.22
N SER A 83 -0.62 14.72 -44.96
CA SER A 83 -0.22 15.73 -43.98
C SER A 83 0.17 15.11 -42.68
N GLU A 84 1.38 15.40 -42.22
CA GLU A 84 1.97 14.82 -41.01
C GLU A 84 1.81 15.79 -39.84
N GLY A 85 1.27 15.30 -38.72
CA GLY A 85 1.19 16.01 -37.45
C GLY A 85 2.53 16.11 -36.75
N ASP A 86 2.60 16.97 -35.74
CA ASP A 86 3.76 16.99 -34.83
C ASP A 86 3.80 15.72 -33.98
N VAL A 87 4.95 15.44 -33.37
CA VAL A 87 5.03 14.45 -32.32
C VAL A 87 4.62 15.09 -31.01
N TRP A 88 3.50 14.61 -30.46
CA TRP A 88 2.98 15.02 -29.16
C TRP A 88 3.39 14.00 -28.10
N ARG A 89 3.41 14.43 -26.85
CA ARG A 89 3.69 13.57 -25.70
C ARG A 89 2.74 13.85 -24.54
N PHE A 90 2.57 12.87 -23.68
CA PHE A 90 1.93 13.01 -22.38
C PHE A 90 2.54 12.00 -21.39
N THR A 91 2.32 12.21 -20.11
CA THR A 91 2.75 11.27 -19.05
C THR A 91 1.51 10.77 -18.31
N THR A 92 1.39 9.46 -18.18
CA THR A 92 0.26 8.85 -17.47
C THR A 92 0.30 9.12 -15.97
N GLU A 93 -0.86 8.97 -15.35
CA GLU A 93 -1.09 9.07 -13.91
C GLU A 93 -0.18 8.12 -13.13
N PRO A 94 0.15 8.43 -11.85
CA PRO A 94 0.87 7.51 -10.99
C PRO A 94 0.04 6.26 -10.69
N GLU A 95 0.72 5.16 -10.41
CA GLU A 95 0.06 3.93 -9.95
C GLU A 95 -0.70 4.19 -8.63
N PRO A 96 -1.96 3.78 -8.51
CA PRO A 96 -2.73 3.94 -7.30
C PRO A 96 -2.08 3.21 -6.13
N ASN A 97 -1.93 3.91 -5.00
CA ASN A 97 -1.39 3.30 -3.79
C ASN A 97 -2.36 2.27 -3.20
N THR A 98 -1.85 1.10 -2.85
CA THR A 98 -2.55 0.03 -2.15
C THR A 98 -2.24 0.12 -0.64
N PRO A 99 -3.21 -0.06 0.26
CA PRO A 99 -2.92 -0.06 1.69
C PRO A 99 -2.10 -1.30 2.11
N PRO A 100 -1.42 -1.24 3.26
CA PRO A 100 -0.76 -2.40 3.84
C PRO A 100 -1.70 -3.60 4.00
N THR A 101 -1.18 -4.81 3.90
CA THR A 101 -1.92 -6.01 4.27
C THR A 101 -2.33 -5.95 5.75
N MET A 102 -3.44 -6.59 6.09
CA MET A 102 -3.88 -6.64 7.49
C MET A 102 -2.81 -7.34 8.35
N PRO A 103 -2.30 -6.72 9.43
CA PRO A 103 -1.38 -7.38 10.34
C PRO A 103 -1.94 -8.70 10.85
N SER A 104 -1.12 -9.75 10.82
CA SER A 104 -1.50 -11.14 11.05
C SER A 104 -0.46 -11.90 11.86
N ASN A 105 -0.70 -13.19 12.13
CA ASN A 105 0.22 -14.07 12.87
C ASN A 105 0.68 -13.50 14.23
N PRO A 106 -0.27 -13.14 15.11
CA PRO A 106 0.08 -12.57 16.41
C PRO A 106 0.85 -13.57 17.27
N ASN A 107 1.92 -13.07 17.91
CA ASN A 107 2.57 -13.79 19.00
C ASN A 107 2.66 -12.84 20.22
N PRO A 108 2.09 -13.18 21.40
CA PRO A 108 1.33 -14.41 21.70
C PRO A 108 0.14 -14.61 20.75
N ALA A 109 -0.20 -15.87 20.45
CA ALA A 109 -1.37 -16.19 19.63
C ALA A 109 -2.64 -15.66 20.29
N ASP A 110 -3.64 -15.31 19.47
CA ASP A 110 -4.92 -14.81 20.01
C ASP A 110 -5.57 -15.82 20.96
N ASN A 111 -6.08 -15.31 22.08
CA ASN A 111 -6.65 -16.07 23.20
C ASN A 111 -5.71 -17.06 23.89
N LYS A 112 -4.40 -16.91 23.72
CA LYS A 112 -3.41 -17.76 24.42
C LYS A 112 -3.50 -17.56 25.93
N ASN A 113 -3.45 -18.67 26.67
CA ASN A 113 -3.33 -18.71 28.13
C ASN A 113 -1.87 -18.97 28.54
N GLU A 114 -1.57 -18.80 29.83
CA GLU A 114 -0.26 -19.09 30.43
C GLU A 114 0.90 -18.36 29.73
N THR A 115 0.65 -17.13 29.26
CA THR A 115 1.71 -16.31 28.67
C THR A 115 2.64 -15.75 29.75
N SER A 116 3.93 -15.66 29.49
CA SER A 116 4.89 -14.99 30.37
C SER A 116 4.43 -13.58 30.74
N ILE A 117 4.81 -13.10 31.93
CA ILE A 117 4.61 -11.69 32.33
C ILE A 117 5.59 -10.72 31.66
N THR A 118 6.54 -11.23 30.87
CA THR A 118 7.50 -10.45 30.08
C THR A 118 7.44 -10.88 28.61
N PRO A 119 6.27 -10.81 27.93
CA PRO A 119 6.17 -11.26 26.56
C PRO A 119 6.80 -10.24 25.61
N THR A 120 7.28 -10.72 24.46
CA THR A 120 7.48 -9.89 23.30
C THR A 120 6.33 -10.14 22.33
N LEU A 121 5.55 -9.10 22.03
CA LEU A 121 4.54 -9.15 21.00
C LEU A 121 5.20 -9.10 19.63
N SER A 122 4.69 -9.88 18.68
CA SER A 122 5.14 -9.79 17.29
C SER A 122 3.99 -10.10 16.32
N TRP A 123 4.13 -9.61 15.11
CA TRP A 123 3.16 -9.75 14.02
C TRP A 123 3.84 -9.78 12.67
N GLN A 124 3.08 -10.09 11.63
CA GLN A 124 3.52 -10.01 10.25
C GLN A 124 2.62 -9.05 9.48
N CYS A 125 3.23 -8.26 8.62
CA CYS A 125 2.56 -7.34 7.71
C CYS A 125 3.47 -7.05 6.53
N SER A 126 2.90 -6.81 5.36
CA SER A 126 3.60 -6.40 4.15
C SER A 126 2.80 -5.33 3.43
N ASP A 127 3.44 -4.64 2.51
CA ASP A 127 2.77 -3.72 1.60
C ASP A 127 2.82 -4.28 0.18
N PRO A 128 1.68 -4.31 -0.56
CA PRO A 128 1.64 -4.81 -1.93
C PRO A 128 2.50 -4.02 -2.91
N ASP A 129 2.68 -2.72 -2.66
CA ASP A 129 3.48 -1.82 -3.50
C ASP A 129 4.96 -1.79 -3.06
N GLY A 130 5.30 -2.50 -1.96
CA GLY A 130 6.63 -2.52 -1.38
C GLY A 130 6.97 -1.28 -0.55
N ASP A 131 5.98 -0.50 -0.16
CA ASP A 131 6.17 0.69 0.67
C ASP A 131 6.70 0.35 2.06
N ALA A 132 7.52 1.24 2.61
CA ALA A 132 8.03 1.10 3.97
C ALA A 132 6.91 1.26 5.00
N LEU A 133 6.80 0.30 5.93
CA LEU A 133 5.76 0.26 6.94
C LEU A 133 6.19 0.89 8.26
N LYS A 134 5.23 1.55 8.89
CA LYS A 134 5.26 1.97 10.29
C LYS A 134 4.06 1.39 11.03
N TYR A 135 4.20 1.20 12.33
CA TYR A 135 3.18 0.56 13.16
C TYR A 135 2.85 1.40 14.37
N ASP A 136 1.54 1.57 14.62
CA ASP A 136 1.03 2.00 15.90
C ASP A 136 0.61 0.77 16.70
N VAL A 137 1.13 0.65 17.91
CA VAL A 137 0.85 -0.47 18.82
C VAL A 137 -0.16 -0.01 19.87
N TYR A 138 -1.24 -0.73 19.99
CA TYR A 138 -2.24 -0.54 21.03
C TYR A 138 -2.19 -1.73 21.97
N PHE A 139 -2.13 -1.46 23.28
CA PHE A 139 -1.98 -2.50 24.30
C PHE A 139 -2.61 -2.07 25.62
N GLY A 140 -3.29 -2.97 26.33
CA GLY A 140 -3.89 -2.69 27.62
C GLY A 140 -4.78 -3.82 28.15
N THR A 141 -5.44 -3.57 29.29
CA THR A 141 -6.34 -4.53 29.94
C THR A 141 -7.80 -4.38 29.51
N SER A 142 -8.14 -3.35 28.74
CA SER A 142 -9.46 -3.15 28.14
C SER A 142 -9.45 -3.55 26.68
N SER A 143 -10.52 -4.16 26.19
CA SER A 143 -10.72 -4.42 24.76
C SER A 143 -10.97 -3.13 23.94
N SER A 144 -11.36 -2.04 24.60
CA SER A 144 -11.49 -0.71 24.00
C SER A 144 -10.13 -0.01 23.95
N LEU A 145 -9.36 -0.29 22.90
CA LEU A 145 -8.02 0.25 22.71
C LEU A 145 -8.09 1.56 21.90
N SER A 146 -8.17 2.71 22.58
CA SER A 146 -8.35 4.02 21.95
C SER A 146 -7.04 4.77 21.71
N THR A 147 -6.01 4.53 22.52
CA THR A 147 -4.75 5.26 22.46
C THR A 147 -3.58 4.28 22.26
N PRO A 148 -2.70 4.51 21.29
CA PRO A 148 -1.53 3.67 21.09
C PRO A 148 -0.50 3.90 22.20
N VAL A 149 0.11 2.80 22.67
CA VAL A 149 1.24 2.83 23.62
C VAL A 149 2.56 3.11 22.92
N LYS A 150 2.62 2.88 21.62
CA LYS A 150 3.76 3.22 20.75
C LYS A 150 3.25 3.65 19.39
N LYS A 151 3.82 4.72 18.83
CA LYS A 151 3.47 5.26 17.50
C LYS A 151 4.65 5.16 16.54
N ASP A 152 4.31 4.98 15.26
CA ASP A 152 5.21 5.10 14.11
C ASP A 152 6.52 4.31 14.23
N GLN A 153 6.51 3.17 14.96
CA GLN A 153 7.68 2.29 15.01
C GLN A 153 7.84 1.48 13.72
N THR A 154 9.07 1.18 13.34
CA THR A 154 9.38 0.36 12.13
C THR A 154 9.52 -1.12 12.45
N SER A 155 9.76 -1.47 13.72
CA SER A 155 9.88 -2.88 14.16
C SER A 155 8.50 -3.53 14.22
N ALA A 156 8.38 -4.75 13.73
CA ALA A 156 7.18 -5.59 13.87
C ALA A 156 7.14 -6.36 15.20
N THR A 157 7.76 -5.80 16.25
CA THR A 157 7.78 -6.35 17.60
C THR A 157 7.58 -5.24 18.62
N TYR A 158 6.99 -5.58 19.77
CA TYR A 158 6.83 -4.67 20.91
C TYR A 158 6.94 -5.45 22.21
N THR A 159 7.75 -4.95 23.16
CA THR A 159 7.90 -5.53 24.50
C THR A 159 7.30 -4.58 25.52
N PRO A 160 6.15 -4.92 26.12
CA PRO A 160 5.56 -4.14 27.21
C PRO A 160 6.45 -4.21 28.47
N ASN A 161 6.17 -3.34 29.45
CA ASN A 161 6.72 -3.49 30.78
C ASN A 161 6.27 -4.84 31.39
N VAL A 162 6.86 -5.23 32.53
CA VAL A 162 6.43 -6.42 33.28
C VAL A 162 4.92 -6.36 33.56
N LEU A 163 4.23 -7.42 33.22
CA LEU A 163 2.78 -7.53 33.30
C LEU A 163 2.34 -8.13 34.64
N GLU A 164 1.09 -7.90 35.01
CA GLU A 164 0.46 -8.55 36.16
C GLU A 164 0.16 -10.02 35.87
N TYR A 165 0.25 -10.87 36.89
CA TYR A 165 -0.14 -12.27 36.82
C TYR A 165 -1.66 -12.45 36.65
N SER A 166 -2.08 -13.58 36.10
CA SER A 166 -3.49 -13.98 35.93
C SER A 166 -4.37 -12.89 35.30
N THR A 167 -3.80 -12.07 34.42
CA THR A 167 -4.46 -10.88 33.85
C THR A 167 -4.63 -11.04 32.34
N ARG A 168 -5.81 -10.69 31.84
CA ARG A 168 -6.06 -10.64 30.39
C ARG A 168 -5.61 -9.30 29.83
N TYR A 169 -4.81 -9.36 28.76
CA TYR A 169 -4.37 -8.21 27.99
C TYR A 169 -4.94 -8.30 26.57
N TYR A 170 -5.21 -7.13 26.00
CA TYR A 170 -5.66 -6.93 24.62
C TYR A 170 -4.66 -6.09 23.86
N TRP A 171 -4.53 -6.36 22.58
CA TRP A 171 -3.64 -5.58 21.73
C TRP A 171 -4.08 -5.60 20.27
N LYS A 172 -3.74 -4.58 19.53
CA LYS A 172 -3.93 -4.48 18.09
C LYS A 172 -2.83 -3.65 17.46
N ILE A 173 -2.64 -3.81 16.18
CA ILE A 173 -1.66 -3.09 15.37
C ILE A 173 -2.39 -2.30 14.30
N VAL A 174 -1.99 -1.06 14.07
CA VAL A 174 -2.32 -0.28 12.89
C VAL A 174 -1.04 -0.16 12.07
N ALA A 175 -1.01 -0.76 10.91
CA ALA A 175 0.05 -0.63 9.93
C ALA A 175 -0.22 0.57 9.03
N LYS A 176 0.80 1.36 8.73
CA LYS A 176 0.76 2.57 7.89
C LYS A 176 1.84 2.48 6.84
N ASP A 177 1.50 2.79 5.60
CA ASP A 177 2.47 2.95 4.54
C ASP A 177 3.08 4.37 4.50
N SER A 178 4.07 4.57 3.63
CA SER A 178 4.73 5.86 3.45
C SER A 178 3.87 6.90 2.72
N LYS A 179 2.73 6.50 2.14
CA LYS A 179 1.81 7.32 1.35
C LYS A 179 0.50 7.64 2.07
N GLY A 180 0.38 7.22 3.35
CA GLY A 180 -0.72 7.60 4.25
C GLY A 180 -1.92 6.66 4.26
N LYS A 181 -1.83 5.46 3.67
CA LYS A 181 -2.85 4.43 3.85
C LYS A 181 -2.57 3.62 5.11
N GLU A 182 -3.66 3.14 5.73
CA GLU A 182 -3.57 2.41 6.99
C GLU A 182 -4.44 1.15 6.96
N THR A 183 -3.98 0.10 7.66
CA THR A 183 -4.76 -1.12 7.88
C THR A 183 -4.59 -1.59 9.31
N SER A 184 -5.72 -1.88 9.99
CA SER A 184 -5.75 -2.37 11.36
C SER A 184 -5.87 -3.88 11.43
N SER A 185 -5.20 -4.50 12.40
CA SER A 185 -5.48 -5.88 12.80
C SER A 185 -6.82 -5.98 13.53
N PRO A 186 -7.34 -7.21 13.73
CA PRO A 186 -8.29 -7.49 14.80
C PRO A 186 -7.67 -7.15 16.16
N VAL A 187 -8.53 -7.08 17.19
CA VAL A 187 -8.05 -7.03 18.57
C VAL A 187 -7.74 -8.46 19.01
N TRP A 188 -6.50 -8.73 19.34
CA TRP A 188 -6.04 -9.99 19.90
C TRP A 188 -5.96 -9.90 21.42
N SER A 189 -5.95 -11.04 22.09
CA SER A 189 -5.84 -11.12 23.54
C SER A 189 -4.98 -12.29 24.00
N PHE A 190 -4.47 -12.21 25.20
CA PHE A 190 -3.88 -13.33 25.92
C PHE A 190 -4.07 -13.18 27.43
N VAL A 191 -3.86 -14.26 28.17
CA VAL A 191 -3.90 -14.25 29.63
C VAL A 191 -2.50 -14.62 30.15
N THR A 192 -1.98 -13.84 31.07
CA THR A 192 -0.69 -14.13 31.71
C THR A 192 -0.79 -15.31 32.66
N MET A 193 0.36 -15.96 32.89
CA MET A 193 0.48 -17.09 33.82
C MET A 193 0.04 -16.73 35.24
N ALA A 194 -0.34 -17.74 36.00
CA ALA A 194 -0.61 -17.59 37.44
C ALA A 194 0.68 -17.24 38.19
N LYS A 195 0.51 -16.49 39.29
CA LYS A 195 1.63 -16.22 40.18
C LYS A 195 2.17 -17.53 40.76
N PRO A 196 3.49 -17.78 40.67
CA PRO A 196 4.08 -18.96 41.26
C PRO A 196 3.78 -19.03 42.77
N ASN A 197 3.40 -20.22 43.24
CA ASN A 197 3.27 -20.46 44.67
C ASN A 197 4.63 -20.48 45.34
N THR A 198 4.79 -19.73 46.41
CA THR A 198 5.98 -19.76 47.25
C THR A 198 5.75 -20.67 48.44
N ALA A 199 6.66 -21.59 48.68
CA ALA A 199 6.60 -22.44 49.86
C ALA A 199 6.67 -21.60 51.15
N PRO A 200 6.01 -22.01 52.24
CA PRO A 200 6.14 -21.36 53.53
C PRO A 200 7.60 -21.33 53.97
N VAL A 201 8.03 -20.24 54.57
CA VAL A 201 9.37 -20.15 55.17
C VAL A 201 9.43 -21.08 56.33
N VAL A 202 10.50 -21.90 56.40
CA VAL A 202 10.70 -22.76 57.57
C VAL A 202 10.84 -21.85 58.80
N PRO A 203 10.08 -22.11 59.87
CA PRO A 203 10.18 -21.32 61.11
C PRO A 203 11.64 -21.31 61.59
N ASN A 204 12.22 -20.14 61.78
CA ASN A 204 13.49 -19.96 62.41
C ASN A 204 13.35 -20.09 63.90
N THR A 205 14.22 -20.87 64.51
CA THR A 205 14.39 -21.01 65.97
C THR A 205 13.12 -21.20 66.81
N PRO A 206 12.92 -22.39 67.32
CA PRO A 206 11.82 -22.62 68.29
C PRO A 206 12.05 -21.78 69.57
N THR A 207 10.96 -21.19 70.07
CA THR A 207 11.00 -20.56 71.40
C THR A 207 10.11 -21.37 72.32
N PRO A 208 10.61 -22.01 73.36
CA PRO A 208 12.02 -22.02 73.83
C PRO A 208 12.95 -22.79 72.90
N ALA A 209 14.26 -22.47 72.97
CA ALA A 209 15.27 -23.11 72.12
C ALA A 209 15.28 -24.65 72.38
N ASN A 210 15.50 -25.40 71.24
CA ASN A 210 15.54 -26.86 71.31
C ASN A 210 16.54 -27.32 72.33
N GLY A 211 16.12 -28.13 73.34
CA GLY A 211 16.96 -28.63 74.42
C GLY A 211 17.02 -27.77 75.69
N SER A 212 16.20 -26.68 75.79
CA SER A 212 16.06 -25.99 77.09
C SER A 212 15.27 -26.86 78.07
N ASN A 213 15.95 -27.46 78.97
CA ASN A 213 15.34 -28.17 80.13
C ASN A 213 14.86 -27.11 81.12
N ASN A 214 13.58 -27.08 81.45
CA ASN A 214 13.13 -26.44 82.66
C ASN A 214 13.61 -27.29 83.85
N VAL A 215 14.50 -26.75 84.65
CA VAL A 215 14.81 -27.26 85.99
C VAL A 215 13.84 -26.56 86.92
#